data_73e7a915cd931ecb4329c3da3cfc7d8e
#
_entry.id   73e7a915cd931ecb4329c3da3cfc7d8e
#
_cell.length_a   1.000
_cell.length_b   1.000
_cell.length_c   1.000
_cell.angle_alpha   90.00
_cell.angle_beta   90.00
_cell.angle_gamma   90.00
#
_symmetry.space_group_name_H-M   'P 1'
#
loop_
_entity.id
_entity.type
_entity.pdbx_description
1 polymer ?
#
loop_
_entity_poly.entity_id
_entity_poly.type
_entity_poly.pdbx_seq_one_letter_code
_entity_poly.pdbx_strand_id
1 'polypeptide(L)'
;MRLCILLLLPWLLSAQLIPSGSPIPKGAHPPVVFISGYQISCPSGGFSGTFGNADKVLEANQIASVFFDNCTVASSTPGRPTIEALGAAFGSFLGSLHYTDGAPVTQVDVVAHSMGGLVLRSYLAGKSDSSPSTYSPPANTGVRKAIFLATPHFGTGIAAQLGSDVQTQEMSLGSQFLFDLNTWNEGLDDLRGVDALAVEGTGGTGLASGTASFGAGLDDGVVTLNSASLGFVRPGRTRLVPACHASISLLANLALCSKDAPPIANITDANNVTGQIIVSFLTGTTDWQSLGQTLDGVAASLGGINLQAEDSTGTPVAASATITSPTGLDAPLSKSSTSQVLYLDVFPSSGVRPLHVQTSGSSIDTTQTLLAGSEVAVIVKPGPVVRGAVPAGGPVFPYNVASGSFVAIYGTNLAGSTLTAGGPNYPTALGDVQVTVNDKPTAIQYISASQINIIWPDGASGITKLKVVTGSGSFTTNVIVEDAVPSVFTLGGDTAAAVNAIAGVVVSQIAPLHAGTDIVSLYLTGLGATTSANGLDYARIQPTVTIGGQACNLTYAGRVPGYPALDQINCSVPAGLSGAAVPVVVTSNGRASNTVTLNIQ
;
A
#
# COMPACT_ATOMS: atom_id res chain seq x y z
N MET A 1 60.12 -25.04 -28.78
CA MET A 1 58.68 -25.19 -28.47
C MET A 1 58.32 -24.19 -27.39
N ARG A 2 57.87 -22.98 -27.78
CA ARG A 2 57.47 -21.92 -26.82
C ARG A 2 55.96 -21.99 -26.65
N LEU A 3 55.52 -22.31 -25.45
CA LEU A 3 54.10 -22.37 -25.05
C LEU A 3 53.58 -20.94 -24.82
N CYS A 4 52.77 -20.42 -25.73
CA CYS A 4 52.01 -19.18 -25.49
C CYS A 4 50.83 -19.52 -24.59
N ILE A 5 50.92 -19.10 -23.35
CA ILE A 5 49.76 -19.07 -22.43
C ILE A 5 48.95 -17.82 -22.81
N LEU A 6 47.83 -18.02 -23.48
CA LEU A 6 46.79 -16.98 -23.64
C LEU A 6 46.12 -16.81 -22.25
N LEU A 7 46.52 -15.74 -21.59
CA LEU A 7 45.75 -15.21 -20.46
C LEU A 7 44.45 -14.65 -21.00
N LEU A 8 43.34 -15.41 -20.85
CA LEU A 8 41.99 -14.89 -20.95
C LEU A 8 41.79 -13.92 -19.77
N LEU A 9 42.08 -12.64 -19.98
CA LEU A 9 41.57 -11.59 -19.14
C LEU A 9 40.03 -11.64 -19.25
N PRO A 10 39.30 -11.76 -18.14
CA PRO A 10 37.87 -11.47 -18.19
C PRO A 10 37.74 -10.00 -18.58
N TRP A 11 37.03 -9.75 -19.64
CA TRP A 11 36.61 -8.41 -20.00
C TRP A 11 35.79 -7.90 -18.83
N LEU A 12 36.38 -7.03 -18.02
CA LEU A 12 35.68 -6.13 -17.14
C LEU A 12 34.88 -5.21 -18.07
N LEU A 13 33.66 -5.61 -18.41
CA LEU A 13 32.67 -4.71 -18.96
C LEU A 13 32.49 -3.64 -17.88
N SER A 14 33.03 -2.45 -18.10
CA SER A 14 32.65 -1.26 -17.35
C SER A 14 31.17 -1.02 -17.67
N ALA A 15 30.28 -1.49 -16.84
CA ALA A 15 28.88 -1.23 -17.00
C ALA A 15 28.66 0.24 -16.61
N GLN A 16 28.57 1.04 -17.60
CA GLN A 16 28.08 2.39 -17.59
C GLN A 16 26.55 2.32 -17.61
N LEU A 17 25.86 3.36 -17.09
CA LEU A 17 24.42 3.50 -17.29
C LEU A 17 24.07 3.12 -18.73
N ILE A 18 23.19 2.15 -18.90
CA ILE A 18 22.85 1.63 -20.22
C ILE A 18 22.03 2.70 -20.94
N PRO A 19 22.45 3.17 -22.13
CA PRO A 19 21.71 4.17 -22.87
C PRO A 19 20.30 3.68 -23.22
N SER A 20 19.32 4.60 -23.20
CA SER A 20 17.95 4.28 -23.61
C SER A 20 17.93 3.63 -25.00
N GLY A 21 17.16 2.56 -25.14
CA GLY A 21 17.07 1.78 -26.38
C GLY A 21 18.21 0.78 -26.63
N SER A 22 19.23 0.72 -25.77
CA SER A 22 20.29 -0.28 -25.84
C SER A 22 19.90 -1.57 -25.13
N PRO A 23 20.36 -2.75 -25.62
CA PRO A 23 20.10 -4.03 -24.98
C PRO A 23 20.74 -4.11 -23.59
N ILE A 24 20.00 -4.68 -22.63
CA ILE A 24 20.40 -4.81 -21.23
C ILE A 24 21.08 -6.18 -21.01
N PRO A 25 22.24 -6.26 -20.37
CA PRO A 25 22.82 -7.57 -20.01
C PRO A 25 21.95 -8.25 -18.96
N LYS A 26 21.72 -9.56 -19.11
CA LYS A 26 21.05 -10.36 -18.08
C LYS A 26 21.96 -10.49 -16.86
N GLY A 27 21.42 -10.17 -15.67
CA GLY A 27 22.10 -10.29 -14.39
C GLY A 27 21.33 -11.19 -13.42
N ALA A 28 21.85 -11.32 -12.20
CA ALA A 28 21.18 -12.03 -11.11
C ALA A 28 19.95 -11.26 -10.56
N HIS A 29 19.91 -9.96 -10.81
CA HIS A 29 18.84 -9.07 -10.38
C HIS A 29 18.13 -8.47 -11.60
N PRO A 30 16.84 -8.12 -11.50
CA PRO A 30 16.18 -7.30 -12.51
C PRO A 30 16.92 -5.98 -12.71
N PRO A 31 16.91 -5.42 -13.93
CA PRO A 31 17.50 -4.12 -14.15
C PRO A 31 16.74 -3.03 -13.38
N VAL A 32 17.47 -2.01 -12.93
CA VAL A 32 16.90 -0.85 -12.25
C VAL A 32 16.61 0.25 -13.27
N VAL A 33 15.39 0.78 -13.21
CA VAL A 33 15.01 1.99 -13.92
C VAL A 33 15.03 3.16 -12.96
N PHE A 34 15.85 4.17 -13.24
CA PHE A 34 15.82 5.44 -12.54
C PHE A 34 14.81 6.39 -13.17
N ILE A 35 14.02 7.09 -12.35
CA ILE A 35 13.08 8.13 -12.79
C ILE A 35 13.44 9.43 -12.09
N SER A 36 13.79 10.48 -12.84
CA SER A 36 14.11 11.80 -12.28
C SER A 36 12.85 12.54 -11.79
N GLY A 37 13.08 13.49 -10.88
CA GLY A 37 12.07 14.42 -10.39
C GLY A 37 11.75 15.54 -11.39
N TYR A 38 11.11 16.60 -10.87
CA TYR A 38 10.86 17.82 -11.62
C TYR A 38 12.17 18.47 -12.07
N GLN A 39 12.25 18.82 -13.33
CA GLN A 39 13.42 19.48 -13.93
C GLN A 39 13.07 20.96 -14.19
N ILE A 40 13.76 21.89 -13.55
CA ILE A 40 13.53 23.34 -13.73
C ILE A 40 13.69 23.73 -15.20
N SER A 41 14.62 23.07 -15.90
CA SER A 41 14.82 23.26 -17.34
C SER A 41 15.03 21.92 -18.05
N CYS A 42 14.53 21.79 -19.27
CA CYS A 42 14.88 20.71 -20.20
C CYS A 42 15.64 21.30 -21.39
N PRO A 43 16.74 20.66 -21.89
CA PRO A 43 17.23 19.39 -21.37
C PRO A 43 17.79 19.51 -19.97
N SER A 44 17.56 18.47 -19.16
CA SER A 44 18.09 18.36 -17.81
C SER A 44 19.60 18.11 -17.82
N GLY A 45 20.24 18.16 -16.64
CA GLY A 45 21.62 17.68 -16.47
C GLY A 45 21.78 16.16 -16.70
N GLY A 46 20.75 15.49 -17.16
CA GLY A 46 20.71 14.06 -17.39
C GLY A 46 20.78 13.26 -16.09
N PHE A 47 21.11 11.96 -16.22
CA PHE A 47 21.21 11.05 -15.09
C PHE A 47 22.16 11.55 -14.00
N SER A 48 23.38 11.93 -14.37
CA SER A 48 24.41 12.36 -13.40
C SER A 48 24.04 13.64 -12.65
N GLY A 49 23.21 14.49 -13.24
CA GLY A 49 22.73 15.71 -12.60
C GLY A 49 21.79 15.44 -11.43
N THR A 50 21.03 14.34 -11.48
CA THR A 50 20.10 13.92 -10.41
C THR A 50 20.72 12.86 -9.51
N PHE A 51 21.23 11.77 -10.07
CA PHE A 51 21.63 10.56 -9.35
C PHE A 51 23.14 10.37 -9.17
N GLY A 52 23.95 11.35 -9.67
CA GLY A 52 25.40 11.29 -9.53
C GLY A 52 26.00 10.03 -10.13
N ASN A 53 26.54 9.18 -9.28
CA ASN A 53 27.18 7.91 -9.63
C ASN A 53 26.38 6.68 -9.13
N ALA A 54 25.09 6.80 -8.93
CA ALA A 54 24.24 5.69 -8.43
C ALA A 54 24.30 4.46 -9.37
N ASP A 55 24.47 4.67 -10.68
CA ASP A 55 24.69 3.60 -11.66
C ASP A 55 25.91 2.76 -11.32
N LYS A 56 27.03 3.39 -10.92
CA LYS A 56 28.28 2.70 -10.56
C LYS A 56 28.16 1.92 -9.25
N VAL A 57 27.37 2.45 -8.29
CA VAL A 57 27.08 1.74 -7.04
C VAL A 57 26.26 0.49 -7.31
N LEU A 58 25.26 0.57 -8.20
CA LEU A 58 24.48 -0.60 -8.60
C LEU A 58 25.32 -1.60 -9.40
N GLU A 59 26.17 -1.11 -10.32
CA GLU A 59 27.10 -1.93 -11.09
C GLU A 59 28.04 -2.74 -10.19
N ALA A 60 28.62 -2.10 -9.17
CA ALA A 60 29.47 -2.78 -8.19
C ALA A 60 28.74 -3.94 -7.47
N ASN A 61 27.40 -3.92 -7.47
CA ASN A 61 26.53 -4.96 -6.94
C ASN A 61 25.91 -5.84 -8.06
N GLN A 62 26.45 -5.79 -9.29
CA GLN A 62 26.00 -6.58 -10.44
C GLN A 62 24.55 -6.31 -10.86
N ILE A 63 24.06 -5.10 -10.63
CA ILE A 63 22.73 -4.64 -11.01
C ILE A 63 22.86 -3.68 -12.21
N ALA A 64 22.28 -4.06 -13.34
CA ALA A 64 22.20 -3.21 -14.51
C ALA A 64 21.21 -2.05 -14.27
N SER A 65 21.48 -0.88 -14.83
CA SER A 65 20.59 0.27 -14.68
C SER A 65 20.38 1.02 -16.00
N VAL A 66 19.17 1.55 -16.15
CA VAL A 66 18.74 2.41 -17.25
C VAL A 66 18.05 3.65 -16.68
N PHE A 67 17.91 4.69 -17.50
CA PHE A 67 17.33 5.95 -17.07
C PHE A 67 16.15 6.33 -17.97
N PHE A 68 15.01 6.61 -17.33
CA PHE A 68 13.89 7.25 -17.96
C PHE A 68 14.00 8.76 -17.76
N ASP A 69 14.40 9.46 -18.83
CA ASP A 69 14.50 10.91 -18.83
C ASP A 69 13.15 11.54 -19.18
N ASN A 70 12.48 12.11 -18.18
CA ASN A 70 11.19 12.78 -18.35
C ASN A 70 11.26 14.01 -19.28
N CYS A 71 12.44 14.61 -19.48
CA CYS A 71 12.63 15.70 -20.41
C CYS A 71 12.54 15.27 -21.90
N THR A 72 12.67 13.99 -22.20
CA THR A 72 12.57 13.47 -23.58
C THR A 72 11.13 13.22 -24.02
N VAL A 73 10.18 13.26 -23.09
CA VAL A 73 8.76 13.04 -23.40
C VAL A 73 8.20 14.28 -24.09
N ALA A 74 7.81 14.12 -25.37
CA ALA A 74 7.18 15.19 -26.11
C ALA A 74 5.76 15.46 -25.56
N SER A 75 5.47 16.73 -25.26
CA SER A 75 4.11 17.17 -24.96
C SER A 75 3.33 17.40 -26.27
N SER A 76 2.10 16.95 -26.32
CA SER A 76 1.16 17.26 -27.41
C SER A 76 0.63 18.70 -27.35
N THR A 77 0.83 19.37 -26.21
CA THR A 77 0.45 20.77 -25.98
C THR A 77 1.70 21.62 -25.77
N PRO A 78 1.68 22.92 -26.15
CA PRO A 78 2.77 23.82 -25.79
C PRO A 78 2.94 23.86 -24.27
N GLY A 79 4.11 23.45 -23.77
CA GLY A 79 4.41 23.39 -22.35
C GLY A 79 5.01 22.06 -21.91
N ARG A 80 4.95 21.79 -20.61
CA ARG A 80 5.41 20.50 -20.05
C ARG A 80 4.31 19.45 -20.16
N PRO A 81 4.69 18.16 -20.34
CA PRO A 81 3.73 17.07 -20.21
C PRO A 81 3.17 17.01 -18.79
N THR A 82 1.92 16.56 -18.63
CA THR A 82 1.33 16.21 -17.33
C THR A 82 2.07 15.03 -16.71
N ILE A 83 1.95 14.84 -15.39
CA ILE A 83 2.52 13.66 -14.71
C ILE A 83 1.86 12.38 -15.23
N GLU A 84 0.59 12.41 -15.61
CA GLU A 84 -0.11 11.30 -16.27
C GLU A 84 0.50 10.93 -17.62
N ALA A 85 0.78 11.94 -18.45
CA ALA A 85 1.45 11.72 -19.74
C ALA A 85 2.85 11.10 -19.56
N LEU A 86 3.58 11.52 -18.51
CA LEU A 86 4.85 10.92 -18.15
C LEU A 86 4.68 9.46 -17.68
N GLY A 87 3.61 9.17 -16.91
CA GLY A 87 3.28 7.80 -16.49
C GLY A 87 2.97 6.88 -17.66
N ALA A 88 2.20 7.35 -18.65
CA ALA A 88 1.91 6.61 -19.88
C ALA A 88 3.20 6.38 -20.73
N ALA A 89 4.05 7.42 -20.83
CA ALA A 89 5.34 7.31 -21.53
C ALA A 89 6.30 6.33 -20.81
N PHE A 90 6.29 6.32 -19.47
CA PHE A 90 7.05 5.35 -18.69
C PHE A 90 6.61 3.91 -18.97
N GLY A 91 5.31 3.66 -19.08
CA GLY A 91 4.79 2.34 -19.48
C GLY A 91 5.27 1.92 -20.88
N SER A 92 5.28 2.84 -21.83
CA SER A 92 5.81 2.61 -23.17
C SER A 92 7.32 2.34 -23.15
N PHE A 93 8.06 3.07 -22.32
CA PHE A 93 9.49 2.86 -22.10
C PHE A 93 9.77 1.46 -21.54
N LEU A 94 9.03 1.00 -20.52
CA LEU A 94 9.17 -0.36 -19.98
C LEU A 94 8.95 -1.42 -21.07
N GLY A 95 7.93 -1.23 -21.90
CA GLY A 95 7.61 -2.13 -23.01
C GLY A 95 8.70 -2.19 -24.11
N SER A 96 9.58 -1.18 -24.19
CA SER A 96 10.68 -1.14 -25.14
C SER A 96 11.96 -1.82 -24.67
N LEU A 97 12.06 -2.15 -23.37
CA LEU A 97 13.28 -2.73 -22.80
C LEU A 97 13.47 -4.19 -23.24
N HIS A 98 14.67 -4.52 -23.65
CA HIS A 98 15.04 -5.88 -24.06
C HIS A 98 16.45 -6.25 -23.60
N TYR A 99 16.66 -7.54 -23.40
CA TYR A 99 17.97 -8.06 -23.05
C TYR A 99 18.88 -8.22 -24.29
N THR A 100 20.16 -8.44 -24.04
CA THR A 100 21.16 -8.65 -25.12
C THR A 100 20.89 -9.86 -26.02
N ASP A 101 20.09 -10.81 -25.56
CA ASP A 101 19.63 -11.95 -26.35
C ASP A 101 18.31 -11.69 -27.11
N GLY A 102 17.81 -10.44 -27.07
CA GLY A 102 16.57 -10.02 -27.72
C GLY A 102 15.29 -10.35 -26.94
N ALA A 103 15.37 -11.02 -25.79
CA ALA A 103 14.20 -11.28 -24.95
C ALA A 103 13.68 -9.98 -24.31
N PRO A 104 12.35 -9.81 -24.18
CA PRO A 104 11.81 -8.63 -23.51
C PRO A 104 12.16 -8.65 -22.00
N VAL A 105 12.37 -7.46 -21.43
CA VAL A 105 12.49 -7.29 -19.98
C VAL A 105 11.07 -7.30 -19.39
N THR A 106 10.72 -8.37 -18.71
CA THR A 106 9.37 -8.55 -18.13
C THR A 106 9.25 -8.03 -16.69
N GLN A 107 10.38 -7.75 -16.05
CA GLN A 107 10.42 -7.27 -14.67
C GLN A 107 11.62 -6.34 -14.46
N VAL A 108 11.34 -5.20 -13.81
CA VAL A 108 12.34 -4.21 -13.40
C VAL A 108 12.19 -3.88 -11.93
N ASP A 109 13.22 -3.29 -11.34
CA ASP A 109 13.13 -2.51 -10.11
C ASP A 109 13.17 -1.02 -10.47
N VAL A 110 12.59 -0.17 -9.62
CA VAL A 110 12.53 1.28 -9.87
C VAL A 110 13.13 2.06 -8.71
N VAL A 111 13.97 3.05 -9.02
CA VAL A 111 14.40 4.09 -8.09
C VAL A 111 13.91 5.43 -8.63
N ALA A 112 12.93 6.00 -7.94
CA ALA A 112 12.26 7.22 -8.37
C ALA A 112 12.53 8.36 -7.39
N HIS A 113 12.98 9.51 -7.89
CA HIS A 113 13.24 10.70 -7.09
C HIS A 113 12.13 11.73 -7.26
N SER A 114 11.66 12.31 -6.15
CA SER A 114 10.75 13.45 -6.18
C SER A 114 9.49 13.18 -7.02
N MET A 115 9.12 14.06 -7.96
CA MET A 115 8.03 13.87 -8.93
C MET A 115 8.11 12.53 -9.68
N GLY A 116 9.30 11.95 -9.86
CA GLY A 116 9.46 10.65 -10.52
C GLY A 116 8.69 9.53 -9.84
N GLY A 117 8.49 9.61 -8.53
CA GLY A 117 7.63 8.66 -7.80
C GLY A 117 6.14 8.84 -8.11
N LEU A 118 5.70 10.05 -8.42
CA LEU A 118 4.33 10.31 -8.88
C LEU A 118 4.13 9.78 -10.31
N VAL A 119 5.15 9.89 -11.17
CA VAL A 119 5.16 9.28 -12.51
C VAL A 119 4.97 7.77 -12.41
N LEU A 120 5.73 7.11 -11.52
CA LEU A 120 5.57 5.67 -11.27
C LEU A 120 4.16 5.33 -10.78
N ARG A 121 3.64 6.07 -9.79
CA ARG A 121 2.29 5.84 -9.25
C ARG A 121 1.21 6.06 -10.31
N SER A 122 1.34 7.12 -11.12
CA SER A 122 0.43 7.39 -12.24
C SER A 122 0.41 6.25 -13.26
N TYR A 123 1.57 5.67 -13.59
CA TYR A 123 1.68 4.46 -14.40
C TYR A 123 0.99 3.26 -13.76
N LEU A 124 1.23 2.99 -12.47
CA LEU A 124 0.63 1.86 -11.75
C LEU A 124 -0.90 1.96 -11.71
N ALA A 125 -1.42 3.17 -11.58
CA ALA A 125 -2.85 3.45 -11.62
C ALA A 125 -3.42 3.45 -13.05
N GLY A 126 -2.59 3.64 -14.07
CA GLY A 126 -3.04 3.89 -15.43
C GLY A 126 -3.93 5.13 -15.51
N LYS A 127 -3.56 6.18 -14.73
CA LYS A 127 -4.34 7.41 -14.62
C LYS A 127 -4.27 8.22 -15.92
N SER A 128 -5.43 8.66 -16.41
CA SER A 128 -5.53 9.59 -17.53
C SER A 128 -5.48 11.04 -17.06
N ASP A 129 -5.12 11.95 -17.96
CA ASP A 129 -5.20 13.41 -17.77
C ASP A 129 -6.58 14.01 -18.09
N SER A 130 -7.59 13.15 -18.26
CA SER A 130 -8.97 13.58 -18.44
C SER A 130 -9.60 14.10 -17.14
N SER A 131 -10.65 14.92 -17.27
CA SER A 131 -11.45 15.36 -16.12
C SER A 131 -12.93 14.97 -16.37
N PRO A 132 -13.51 14.09 -15.54
CA PRO A 132 -12.89 13.36 -14.41
C PRO A 132 -11.82 12.37 -14.89
N SER A 133 -10.86 12.07 -14.02
CA SER A 133 -9.81 11.08 -14.29
C SER A 133 -10.39 9.70 -14.54
N THR A 134 -9.81 8.98 -15.51
CA THR A 134 -10.09 7.56 -15.72
C THR A 134 -8.85 6.73 -15.43
N TYR A 135 -9.05 5.47 -15.09
CA TYR A 135 -7.98 4.57 -14.69
C TYR A 135 -7.99 3.30 -15.52
N SER A 136 -6.84 2.98 -16.10
CA SER A 136 -6.61 1.77 -16.90
C SER A 136 -5.30 1.11 -16.45
N PRO A 137 -5.28 0.55 -15.23
CA PRO A 137 -4.05 0.00 -14.68
C PRO A 137 -3.53 -1.15 -15.55
N PRO A 138 -2.21 -1.24 -15.81
CA PRO A 138 -1.64 -2.31 -16.62
C PRO A 138 -1.92 -3.67 -15.96
N ALA A 139 -2.27 -4.69 -16.76
CA ALA A 139 -2.58 -6.04 -16.24
C ALA A 139 -1.40 -6.63 -15.44
N ASN A 140 -0.17 -6.38 -15.91
CA ASN A 140 1.07 -6.67 -15.19
C ASN A 140 1.85 -5.36 -15.07
N THR A 141 2.24 -5.01 -13.85
CA THR A 141 3.01 -3.77 -13.62
C THR A 141 4.41 -3.82 -14.20
N GLY A 142 4.99 -5.01 -14.38
CA GLY A 142 6.39 -5.16 -14.74
C GLY A 142 7.39 -4.64 -13.71
N VAL A 143 6.91 -4.14 -12.55
CA VAL A 143 7.73 -3.59 -11.47
C VAL A 143 7.70 -4.55 -10.28
N ARG A 144 8.87 -5.01 -9.86
CA ARG A 144 9.05 -5.90 -8.70
C ARG A 144 9.18 -5.10 -7.41
N LYS A 145 10.14 -4.16 -7.40
CA LYS A 145 10.45 -3.30 -6.25
C LYS A 145 10.48 -1.84 -6.66
N ALA A 146 10.09 -0.97 -5.74
CA ALA A 146 10.15 0.48 -5.93
C ALA A 146 10.76 1.18 -4.71
N ILE A 147 11.69 2.08 -4.95
CA ILE A 147 12.24 2.98 -3.94
C ILE A 147 11.82 4.40 -4.32
N PHE A 148 11.10 5.04 -3.42
CA PHE A 148 10.67 6.42 -3.52
C PHE A 148 11.63 7.30 -2.72
N LEU A 149 12.45 8.10 -3.41
CA LEU A 149 13.36 9.06 -2.78
C LEU A 149 12.66 10.41 -2.72
N ALA A 150 12.24 10.82 -1.53
CA ALA A 150 11.60 12.13 -1.29
C ALA A 150 10.43 12.43 -2.24
N THR A 151 9.58 11.46 -2.51
CA THR A 151 8.42 11.63 -3.39
C THR A 151 7.30 12.37 -2.67
N PRO A 152 6.78 13.49 -3.22
CA PRO A 152 5.67 14.24 -2.63
C PRO A 152 4.33 13.54 -2.90
N HIS A 153 4.05 12.43 -2.19
CA HIS A 153 2.84 11.63 -2.40
C HIS A 153 1.55 12.42 -2.19
N PHE A 154 1.60 13.44 -1.33
CA PHE A 154 0.51 14.36 -1.05
C PHE A 154 0.84 15.81 -1.42
N GLY A 155 1.95 16.03 -2.11
CA GLY A 155 2.35 17.32 -2.63
C GLY A 155 3.40 18.05 -1.78
N THR A 156 3.70 19.27 -2.20
CA THR A 156 4.65 20.14 -1.50
C THR A 156 4.12 21.58 -1.43
N GLY A 157 4.34 22.21 -0.26
CA GLY A 157 3.95 23.60 -0.01
C GLY A 157 4.74 24.62 -0.83
N ILE A 158 5.89 24.24 -1.40
CA ILE A 158 6.71 25.13 -2.23
C ILE A 158 6.53 24.91 -3.74
N ALA A 159 5.53 24.15 -4.17
CA ALA A 159 5.31 23.85 -5.59
C ALA A 159 5.24 25.14 -6.44
N ALA A 160 4.52 26.16 -5.97
CA ALA A 160 4.39 27.43 -6.66
C ALA A 160 5.72 28.22 -6.79
N GLN A 161 6.69 27.97 -5.91
CA GLN A 161 8.03 28.55 -5.97
C GLN A 161 8.95 27.84 -6.95
N LEU A 162 8.65 26.56 -7.26
CA LEU A 162 9.41 25.78 -8.24
C LEU A 162 9.05 26.16 -9.67
N GLY A 163 7.80 26.57 -9.92
CA GLY A 163 7.32 26.96 -11.24
C GLY A 163 5.81 27.22 -11.25
N SER A 164 5.29 27.50 -12.43
CA SER A 164 3.83 27.72 -12.65
C SER A 164 3.28 26.86 -13.76
N ASP A 165 4.01 25.82 -14.16
CA ASP A 165 3.57 24.85 -15.18
C ASP A 165 2.64 23.78 -14.59
N VAL A 166 2.11 22.93 -15.45
CA VAL A 166 1.15 21.88 -15.07
C VAL A 166 1.72 20.93 -14.01
N GLN A 167 3.00 20.54 -14.12
CA GLN A 167 3.62 19.61 -13.15
C GLN A 167 3.71 20.20 -11.75
N THR A 168 4.04 21.50 -11.63
CA THR A 168 4.07 22.17 -10.33
C THR A 168 2.68 22.37 -9.76
N GLN A 169 1.67 22.59 -10.59
CA GLN A 169 0.27 22.62 -10.18
C GLN A 169 -0.20 21.26 -9.68
N GLU A 170 0.15 20.19 -10.39
CA GLU A 170 -0.16 18.80 -9.98
C GLU A 170 0.52 18.42 -8.66
N MET A 171 1.74 18.90 -8.39
CA MET A 171 2.46 18.66 -7.14
C MET A 171 2.04 19.58 -5.98
N SER A 172 1.14 20.53 -6.19
CA SER A 172 0.71 21.44 -5.11
C SER A 172 -0.15 20.70 -4.10
N LEU A 173 -0.03 21.11 -2.81
CA LEU A 173 -0.89 20.60 -1.74
C LEU A 173 -2.37 20.76 -2.10
N GLY A 174 -3.15 19.69 -1.95
CA GLY A 174 -4.57 19.68 -2.27
C GLY A 174 -4.90 19.75 -3.76
N SER A 175 -3.96 19.46 -4.66
CA SER A 175 -4.26 19.35 -6.08
C SER A 175 -5.21 18.19 -6.37
N GLN A 176 -6.06 18.36 -7.38
CA GLN A 176 -6.97 17.29 -7.80
C GLN A 176 -6.20 16.07 -8.31
N PHE A 177 -5.08 16.26 -9.01
CA PHE A 177 -4.21 15.17 -9.45
C PHE A 177 -3.78 14.27 -8.31
N LEU A 178 -3.25 14.85 -7.22
CA LEU A 178 -2.80 14.09 -6.04
C LEU A 178 -3.97 13.47 -5.30
N PHE A 179 -5.08 14.19 -5.18
CA PHE A 179 -6.28 13.65 -4.55
C PHE A 179 -6.77 12.41 -5.29
N ASP A 180 -6.93 12.50 -6.60
CA ASP A 180 -7.34 11.40 -7.47
C ASP A 180 -6.37 10.22 -7.38
N LEU A 181 -5.04 10.49 -7.37
CA LEU A 181 -4.01 9.46 -7.29
C LEU A 181 -3.98 8.75 -5.92
N ASN A 182 -4.47 9.39 -4.87
CA ASN A 182 -4.54 8.85 -3.51
C ASN A 182 -5.92 8.24 -3.17
N THR A 183 -6.90 8.33 -4.08
CA THR A 183 -8.26 7.82 -3.85
C THR A 183 -8.75 6.86 -4.94
N TRP A 184 -8.03 6.71 -6.06
CA TRP A 184 -8.48 5.94 -7.22
C TRP A 184 -8.83 4.48 -6.93
N ASN A 185 -8.21 3.89 -5.94
CA ASN A 185 -8.30 2.47 -5.61
C ASN A 185 -8.89 2.23 -4.21
N GLU A 186 -9.55 3.19 -3.65
CA GLU A 186 -10.17 3.28 -2.31
C GLU A 186 -10.05 2.04 -1.43
N GLY A 187 -9.11 2.07 -0.46
CA GLY A 187 -8.91 1.00 0.52
C GLY A 187 -8.11 -0.21 0.01
N LEU A 188 -7.64 -0.20 -1.23
CA LEU A 188 -6.77 -1.21 -1.81
C LEU A 188 -5.32 -0.72 -1.91
N ASP A 189 -4.46 -1.63 -2.32
CA ASP A 189 -3.06 -1.35 -2.53
C ASP A 189 -2.81 -0.50 -3.79
N ASP A 190 -2.63 0.82 -3.63
CA ASP A 190 -2.32 1.76 -4.71
C ASP A 190 -1.04 1.39 -5.48
N LEU A 191 -0.14 0.65 -4.85
CA LEU A 191 1.10 0.19 -5.46
C LEU A 191 0.97 -1.18 -6.12
N ARG A 192 -0.21 -1.79 -6.09
CA ARG A 192 -0.57 -3.02 -6.82
C ARG A 192 0.40 -4.19 -6.58
N GLY A 193 0.77 -4.41 -5.32
CA GLY A 193 1.65 -5.51 -4.93
C GLY A 193 3.14 -5.24 -5.14
N VAL A 194 3.53 -4.07 -5.65
CA VAL A 194 4.93 -3.67 -5.74
C VAL A 194 5.52 -3.59 -4.33
N ASP A 195 6.64 -4.30 -4.09
CA ASP A 195 7.39 -4.18 -2.83
C ASP A 195 8.07 -2.82 -2.79
N ALA A 196 7.63 -1.93 -1.90
CA ALA A 196 7.99 -0.54 -1.90
C ALA A 196 8.67 -0.08 -0.62
N LEU A 197 9.57 0.89 -0.75
CA LEU A 197 10.26 1.57 0.33
C LEU A 197 10.35 3.07 0.02
N ALA A 198 10.01 3.93 0.98
CA ALA A 198 10.32 5.35 0.92
C ALA A 198 11.61 5.66 1.67
N VAL A 199 12.41 6.55 1.13
CA VAL A 199 13.55 7.17 1.82
C VAL A 199 13.33 8.68 1.79
N GLU A 200 13.35 9.29 2.97
CA GLU A 200 13.05 10.70 3.16
C GLU A 200 14.19 11.43 3.86
N GLY A 201 14.46 12.66 3.40
CA GLY A 201 15.49 13.51 3.99
C GLY A 201 14.97 14.32 5.17
N THR A 202 15.84 14.54 6.17
CA THR A 202 15.55 15.35 7.35
C THR A 202 16.44 16.61 7.44
N GLY A 203 17.05 17.00 6.31
CA GLY A 203 17.98 18.14 6.25
C GLY A 203 17.31 19.51 6.07
N GLY A 204 15.99 19.57 5.97
CA GLY A 204 15.25 20.81 5.75
C GLY A 204 15.25 21.76 6.95
N THR A 205 14.78 22.97 6.72
CA THR A 205 14.69 24.05 7.73
C THR A 205 13.28 24.25 8.27
N GLY A 206 12.32 23.43 7.85
CA GLY A 206 10.91 23.57 8.20
C GLY A 206 10.14 24.57 7.32
N LEU A 207 10.77 25.19 6.35
CA LEU A 207 10.11 26.16 5.46
C LEU A 207 9.32 25.51 4.33
N ALA A 208 9.62 24.27 4.00
CA ALA A 208 8.96 23.53 2.89
C ALA A 208 7.48 23.23 3.16
N SER A 209 7.04 23.25 4.40
CA SER A 209 5.64 23.03 4.79
C SER A 209 4.70 24.16 4.34
N GLY A 210 5.23 25.31 3.91
CA GLY A 210 4.43 26.51 3.63
C GLY A 210 3.79 27.13 4.87
N THR A 211 3.98 26.54 6.04
CA THR A 211 3.56 27.03 7.34
C THR A 211 4.76 27.07 8.27
N ALA A 212 5.07 28.22 8.82
CA ALA A 212 6.16 28.41 9.80
C ALA A 212 5.97 27.60 11.10
N SER A 213 5.00 26.69 11.13
CA SER A 213 4.59 25.92 12.31
C SER A 213 5.36 24.62 12.49
N PHE A 214 6.07 24.12 11.45
CA PHE A 214 6.82 22.88 11.54
C PHE A 214 8.28 23.18 11.92
N GLY A 215 8.77 22.53 12.96
CA GLY A 215 10.15 22.67 13.41
C GLY A 215 11.15 22.20 12.35
N ALA A 216 12.37 22.74 12.42
CA ALA A 216 13.47 22.31 11.56
C ALA A 216 13.67 20.78 11.62
N GLY A 217 13.95 20.15 10.49
CA GLY A 217 14.23 18.72 10.40
C GLY A 217 13.02 17.81 10.13
N LEU A 218 11.85 18.39 9.89
CA LEU A 218 10.64 17.63 9.52
C LEU A 218 10.37 17.64 8.01
N ASP A 219 11.33 18.04 7.22
CA ASP A 219 11.33 18.04 5.76
C ASP A 219 12.76 17.89 5.21
N ASP A 220 12.88 17.74 3.91
CA ASP A 220 14.16 17.71 3.19
C ASP A 220 14.51 19.03 2.48
N GLY A 221 13.74 20.07 2.77
CA GLY A 221 13.82 21.40 2.13
C GLY A 221 12.83 21.58 0.98
N VAL A 222 12.15 20.53 0.53
CA VAL A 222 11.14 20.55 -0.56
C VAL A 222 9.88 19.80 -0.18
N VAL A 223 10.01 18.63 0.42
CA VAL A 223 8.89 17.73 0.76
C VAL A 223 8.88 17.49 2.26
N THR A 224 7.71 17.52 2.87
CA THR A 224 7.53 17.19 4.29
C THR A 224 7.50 15.68 4.50
N LEU A 225 7.93 15.23 5.69
CA LEU A 225 7.97 13.79 6.02
C LEU A 225 6.62 13.09 5.86
N ASN A 226 5.52 13.74 6.26
CA ASN A 226 4.18 13.17 6.14
C ASN A 226 3.76 13.00 4.66
N SER A 227 4.12 13.94 3.79
CA SER A 227 3.83 13.85 2.36
C SER A 227 4.66 12.78 1.65
N ALA A 228 5.92 12.56 2.07
CA ALA A 228 6.82 11.59 1.44
C ALA A 228 6.71 10.16 2.01
N SER A 229 6.06 10.01 3.17
CA SER A 229 5.90 8.74 3.85
C SER A 229 4.99 7.78 3.08
N LEU A 230 5.30 6.48 3.13
CA LEU A 230 4.42 5.41 2.65
C LEU A 230 3.41 4.94 3.72
N GLY A 231 3.22 5.69 4.81
CA GLY A 231 2.30 5.33 5.90
C GLY A 231 0.87 5.06 5.43
N PHE A 232 0.42 5.69 4.35
CA PHE A 232 -0.92 5.52 3.78
C PHE A 232 -1.13 4.16 3.08
N VAL A 233 -0.06 3.49 2.62
CA VAL A 233 -0.16 2.25 1.83
C VAL A 233 0.79 1.15 2.30
N ARG A 234 1.91 1.50 2.92
CA ARG A 234 2.93 0.57 3.44
C ARG A 234 3.45 1.03 4.81
N PRO A 235 2.68 0.87 5.90
CA PRO A 235 3.15 1.21 7.25
C PRO A 235 4.49 0.52 7.56
N GLY A 236 5.42 1.26 8.16
CA GLY A 236 6.76 0.77 8.49
C GLY A 236 7.76 0.72 7.32
N ARG A 237 7.36 1.12 6.12
CA ARG A 237 8.20 1.13 4.91
C ARG A 237 8.73 2.52 4.57
N THR A 238 9.09 3.31 5.58
CA THR A 238 9.73 4.62 5.42
C THR A 238 11.01 4.67 6.24
N ARG A 239 12.09 5.16 5.63
CA ARG A 239 13.39 5.38 6.27
C ARG A 239 13.77 6.85 6.17
N LEU A 240 14.24 7.41 7.28
CA LEU A 240 14.67 8.80 7.37
C LEU A 240 16.20 8.87 7.35
N VAL A 241 16.74 9.76 6.54
CA VAL A 241 18.17 9.95 6.38
C VAL A 241 18.53 11.44 6.54
N PRO A 242 19.72 11.79 7.04
CA PRO A 242 20.16 13.18 7.17
C PRO A 242 20.56 13.75 5.79
N ALA A 243 19.57 14.03 4.95
CA ALA A 243 19.77 14.48 3.57
C ALA A 243 18.82 15.61 3.20
N CYS A 244 19.21 16.38 2.19
CA CYS A 244 18.37 17.36 1.52
C CYS A 244 17.79 16.77 0.23
N HIS A 245 16.70 17.34 -0.27
CA HIS A 245 15.97 16.90 -1.45
C HIS A 245 16.83 16.84 -2.73
N ALA A 246 17.69 17.83 -2.88
CA ALA A 246 18.54 18.02 -4.06
C ALA A 246 19.87 18.66 -3.67
N SER A 247 20.57 19.29 -4.60
CA SER A 247 21.85 19.95 -4.34
C SER A 247 21.78 20.90 -3.15
N ILE A 248 22.57 20.61 -2.11
CA ILE A 248 22.65 21.39 -0.88
C ILE A 248 22.94 22.87 -1.19
N SER A 249 23.81 23.14 -2.16
CA SER A 249 24.16 24.53 -2.52
C SER A 249 22.97 25.33 -3.04
N LEU A 250 22.09 24.72 -3.82
CA LEU A 250 20.88 25.36 -4.32
C LEU A 250 19.88 25.61 -3.18
N LEU A 251 19.54 24.60 -2.43
CA LEU A 251 18.54 24.66 -1.36
C LEU A 251 19.02 25.53 -0.18
N ALA A 252 20.33 25.51 0.13
CA ALA A 252 20.88 26.35 1.18
C ALA A 252 20.89 27.84 0.78
N ASN A 253 21.06 28.16 -0.51
CA ASN A 253 20.94 29.56 -0.97
C ASN A 253 19.50 30.09 -0.85
N LEU A 254 18.50 29.17 -0.91
CA LEU A 254 17.09 29.48 -0.69
C LEU A 254 16.67 29.36 0.78
N ALA A 255 17.62 29.09 1.69
CA ALA A 255 17.38 28.80 3.11
C ALA A 255 16.42 27.61 3.37
N LEU A 256 16.25 26.72 2.41
CA LEU A 256 15.38 25.55 2.51
C LEU A 256 16.07 24.34 3.14
N CYS A 257 17.40 24.31 3.15
CA CYS A 257 18.20 23.23 3.72
C CYS A 257 19.26 23.78 4.68
N SER A 258 19.46 23.09 5.81
CA SER A 258 20.43 23.51 6.83
C SER A 258 21.87 23.39 6.33
N LYS A 259 22.68 24.41 6.61
CA LYS A 259 24.13 24.40 6.34
C LYS A 259 24.95 23.74 7.47
N ASP A 260 24.34 23.59 8.64
CA ASP A 260 25.07 23.38 9.90
C ASP A 260 25.00 21.94 10.43
N ALA A 261 24.24 21.05 9.77
CA ALA A 261 24.15 19.65 10.19
C ALA A 261 25.08 18.76 9.35
N PRO A 262 26.13 18.16 9.94
CA PRO A 262 27.06 17.27 9.26
C PRO A 262 26.55 15.82 9.20
N PRO A 263 26.92 15.03 8.20
CA PRO A 263 27.14 15.44 6.82
C PRO A 263 25.83 15.37 6.05
N ILE A 264 25.21 16.51 5.79
CA ILE A 264 24.01 16.55 4.97
C ILE A 264 24.42 16.29 3.53
N ALA A 265 23.87 15.24 2.95
CA ALA A 265 24.05 14.87 1.56
C ALA A 265 22.79 15.17 0.75
N ASN A 266 22.85 15.06 -0.57
CA ASN A 266 21.64 14.94 -1.36
C ASN A 266 21.01 13.56 -1.11
N ILE A 267 19.71 13.48 -1.09
CA ILE A 267 19.01 12.20 -0.90
C ILE A 267 19.32 11.20 -2.03
N THR A 268 19.67 11.69 -3.20
CA THR A 268 20.03 10.89 -4.37
C THR A 268 21.51 10.47 -4.41
N ASP A 269 22.33 10.92 -3.45
CA ASP A 269 23.76 10.56 -3.41
C ASP A 269 23.94 9.11 -2.92
N ALA A 270 24.30 8.24 -3.84
CA ALA A 270 24.47 6.82 -3.57
C ALA A 270 25.74 6.46 -2.77
N ASN A 271 26.64 7.42 -2.49
CA ASN A 271 27.84 7.17 -1.67
C ASN A 271 27.58 7.29 -0.16
N ASN A 272 26.36 7.55 0.25
CA ASN A 272 25.94 7.67 1.65
C ASN A 272 24.97 6.55 2.07
N VAL A 273 24.30 6.74 3.21
CA VAL A 273 23.35 5.76 3.74
C VAL A 273 22.19 5.46 2.78
N THR A 274 21.77 6.41 1.94
CA THR A 274 20.74 6.18 0.91
C THR A 274 21.16 5.09 -0.08
N GLY A 275 22.39 5.13 -0.55
CA GLY A 275 22.91 4.09 -1.47
C GLY A 275 22.96 2.71 -0.81
N GLN A 276 23.34 2.64 0.47
CA GLN A 276 23.31 1.38 1.22
C GLN A 276 21.89 0.84 1.36
N ILE A 277 20.92 1.70 1.65
CA ILE A 277 19.49 1.33 1.70
C ILE A 277 19.03 0.81 0.34
N ILE A 278 19.34 1.53 -0.75
CA ILE A 278 18.97 1.13 -2.11
C ILE A 278 19.51 -0.26 -2.43
N VAL A 279 20.81 -0.48 -2.28
CA VAL A 279 21.43 -1.78 -2.59
C VAL A 279 20.83 -2.90 -1.73
N SER A 280 20.75 -2.72 -0.42
CA SER A 280 20.20 -3.72 0.49
C SER A 280 18.76 -4.09 0.14
N PHE A 281 17.91 -3.10 -0.10
CA PHE A 281 16.52 -3.35 -0.45
C PHE A 281 16.39 -4.10 -1.79
N LEU A 282 17.09 -3.65 -2.84
CA LEU A 282 17.02 -4.26 -4.18
C LEU A 282 17.55 -5.69 -4.19
N THR A 283 18.64 -5.96 -3.48
CA THR A 283 19.25 -7.31 -3.39
C THR A 283 18.48 -8.25 -2.46
N GLY A 284 17.53 -7.72 -1.67
CA GLY A 284 16.67 -8.52 -0.79
C GLY A 284 17.29 -8.85 0.55
N THR A 285 18.37 -8.16 0.97
CA THR A 285 18.87 -8.24 2.35
C THR A 285 18.00 -7.37 3.28
N THR A 286 18.15 -7.55 4.58
CA THR A 286 17.36 -6.83 5.59
C THR A 286 18.09 -5.65 6.22
N ASP A 287 19.32 -5.37 5.79
CA ASP A 287 20.17 -4.34 6.40
C ASP A 287 19.55 -2.95 6.34
N TRP A 288 18.77 -2.65 5.26
CA TRP A 288 18.05 -1.41 5.13
C TRP A 288 17.14 -1.11 6.33
N GLN A 289 16.67 -2.14 7.07
CA GLN A 289 15.81 -1.97 8.25
C GLN A 289 16.55 -1.33 9.43
N SER A 290 17.86 -1.46 9.48
CA SER A 290 18.72 -0.87 10.51
C SER A 290 19.37 0.45 10.07
N LEU A 291 19.28 0.80 8.77
CA LEU A 291 19.86 2.02 8.20
C LEU A 291 18.88 3.20 8.31
N GLY A 292 19.40 4.39 8.61
CA GLY A 292 18.58 5.58 8.85
C GLY A 292 17.68 5.44 10.11
N GLN A 293 16.65 6.26 10.22
CA GLN A 293 15.68 6.25 11.33
C GLN A 293 14.30 5.78 10.85
N THR A 294 13.46 5.31 11.78
CA THR A 294 12.04 5.03 11.52
C THR A 294 11.19 6.29 11.76
N LEU A 295 10.01 6.34 11.18
CA LEU A 295 9.04 7.42 11.43
C LEU A 295 8.63 7.51 12.89
N ASP A 296 8.49 6.38 13.57
CA ASP A 296 7.94 6.29 14.94
C ASP A 296 8.71 7.13 15.96
N GLY A 297 10.02 7.38 15.72
CA GLY A 297 10.86 8.17 16.63
C GLY A 297 10.80 9.69 16.40
N VAL A 298 10.30 10.16 15.27
CA VAL A 298 10.47 11.56 14.82
C VAL A 298 9.14 12.23 14.47
N ALA A 299 8.17 11.49 13.98
CA ALA A 299 7.02 12.04 13.28
C ALA A 299 5.71 12.03 14.08
N ALA A 300 5.77 11.94 15.42
CA ALA A 300 4.58 11.90 16.27
C ALA A 300 3.66 13.15 16.15
N SER A 301 4.13 14.20 15.47
CA SER A 301 3.46 15.51 15.40
C SER A 301 3.00 15.91 13.99
N LEU A 302 3.28 15.11 12.95
CA LEU A 302 2.93 15.49 11.57
C LEU A 302 1.87 14.58 10.99
N GLY A 303 0.87 15.17 10.36
CA GLY A 303 -0.14 14.48 9.60
C GLY A 303 -0.98 15.44 8.80
N GLY A 304 -1.65 14.93 7.78
CA GLY A 304 -2.55 15.71 6.94
C GLY A 304 -3.74 14.90 6.47
N ILE A 305 -4.86 15.58 6.23
CA ILE A 305 -6.04 15.04 5.58
C ILE A 305 -6.32 15.86 4.35
N ASN A 306 -6.30 15.22 3.19
CA ASN A 306 -6.80 15.75 1.94
C ASN A 306 -8.25 15.26 1.78
N LEU A 307 -9.22 16.17 1.81
CA LEU A 307 -10.64 15.84 1.85
C LEU A 307 -11.35 16.42 0.64
N GLN A 308 -12.15 15.61 -0.02
CA GLN A 308 -13.14 16.05 -0.99
C GLN A 308 -14.53 15.66 -0.52
N ALA A 309 -15.44 16.64 -0.49
CA ALA A 309 -16.85 16.36 -0.26
C ALA A 309 -17.55 16.14 -1.60
N GLU A 310 -18.41 15.13 -1.63
CA GLU A 310 -19.26 14.83 -2.79
C GLU A 310 -20.74 14.90 -2.39
N ASP A 311 -21.60 15.18 -3.36
CA ASP A 311 -23.04 15.00 -3.19
C ASP A 311 -23.45 13.52 -3.31
N SER A 312 -24.74 13.24 -3.21
CA SER A 312 -25.27 11.86 -3.32
C SER A 312 -25.07 11.22 -4.70
N THR A 313 -24.72 12.01 -5.72
CA THR A 313 -24.42 11.51 -7.07
C THR A 313 -22.93 11.23 -7.30
N GLY A 314 -22.07 11.61 -6.34
CA GLY A 314 -20.62 11.51 -6.45
C GLY A 314 -19.98 12.72 -7.15
N THR A 315 -20.71 13.84 -7.24
CA THR A 315 -20.18 15.08 -7.80
C THR A 315 -19.46 15.88 -6.70
N PRO A 316 -18.20 16.30 -6.89
CA PRO A 316 -17.48 17.12 -5.93
C PRO A 316 -18.19 18.45 -5.64
N VAL A 317 -18.32 18.80 -4.36
CA VAL A 317 -18.98 20.02 -3.89
C VAL A 317 -18.10 20.79 -2.91
N ALA A 318 -18.29 22.10 -2.86
CA ALA A 318 -17.61 22.93 -1.87
C ALA A 318 -18.05 22.54 -0.43
N ALA A 319 -17.09 22.49 0.48
CA ALA A 319 -17.32 22.09 1.84
C ALA A 319 -16.50 22.90 2.86
N SER A 320 -16.95 22.88 4.10
CA SER A 320 -16.11 23.17 5.26
C SER A 320 -15.93 21.90 6.09
N ALA A 321 -14.76 21.74 6.69
CA ALA A 321 -14.46 20.60 7.54
C ALA A 321 -13.89 21.04 8.87
N THR A 322 -14.29 20.35 9.93
CA THR A 322 -13.76 20.52 11.29
C THR A 322 -13.25 19.19 11.81
N ILE A 323 -11.99 19.18 12.28
CA ILE A 323 -11.37 18.04 12.94
C ILE A 323 -11.21 18.36 14.41
N THR A 324 -11.57 17.41 15.27
CA THR A 324 -11.38 17.52 16.71
C THR A 324 -10.42 16.47 17.23
N SER A 325 -9.70 16.78 18.30
CA SER A 325 -8.93 15.77 19.03
C SER A 325 -9.86 14.82 19.76
N PRO A 326 -9.53 13.51 19.80
CA PRO A 326 -10.30 12.53 20.57
C PRO A 326 -10.36 12.86 22.07
N THR A 327 -9.37 13.59 22.57
CA THR A 327 -9.27 13.97 23.99
C THR A 327 -10.00 15.27 24.32
N GLY A 328 -10.43 16.03 23.30
CA GLY A 328 -11.04 17.34 23.48
C GLY A 328 -10.09 18.43 24.02
N LEU A 329 -8.79 18.13 24.12
CA LEU A 329 -7.78 19.05 24.65
C LEU A 329 -7.21 19.98 23.58
N ASP A 330 -7.30 19.61 22.31
CA ASP A 330 -6.82 20.42 21.19
C ASP A 330 -7.95 21.30 20.66
N ALA A 331 -7.62 22.52 20.24
CA ALA A 331 -8.57 23.37 19.56
C ALA A 331 -9.03 22.68 18.25
N PRO A 332 -10.33 22.69 17.94
CA PRO A 332 -10.81 22.14 16.70
C PRO A 332 -10.20 22.91 15.51
N LEU A 333 -9.64 22.17 14.56
CA LEU A 333 -9.16 22.75 13.32
C LEU A 333 -10.33 22.82 12.34
N SER A 334 -10.67 24.02 11.89
CA SER A 334 -11.71 24.24 10.88
C SER A 334 -11.11 24.91 9.65
N LYS A 335 -11.42 24.36 8.48
CA LYS A 335 -11.11 24.98 7.18
C LYS A 335 -12.31 24.94 6.26
N SER A 336 -12.43 25.92 5.39
CA SER A 336 -13.40 25.94 4.30
C SER A 336 -12.68 26.24 3.00
N SER A 337 -13.14 25.69 1.90
CA SER A 337 -12.58 25.90 0.60
C SER A 337 -13.68 26.09 -0.44
N THR A 338 -13.43 26.99 -1.39
CA THR A 338 -14.14 27.04 -2.66
C THR A 338 -13.56 26.06 -3.69
N SER A 339 -12.38 25.49 -3.42
CA SER A 339 -11.78 24.41 -4.19
C SER A 339 -12.43 23.07 -3.83
N GLN A 340 -12.32 22.10 -4.73
CA GLN A 340 -12.91 20.77 -4.52
C GLN A 340 -12.18 19.97 -3.44
N VAL A 341 -10.88 20.19 -3.23
CA VAL A 341 -10.07 19.50 -2.23
C VAL A 341 -9.71 20.43 -1.09
N LEU A 342 -9.98 20.00 0.15
CA LEU A 342 -9.59 20.63 1.38
C LEU A 342 -8.34 19.96 1.93
N TYR A 343 -7.27 20.71 2.15
CA TYR A 343 -6.11 20.24 2.87
C TYR A 343 -6.15 20.70 4.34
N LEU A 344 -6.02 19.75 5.26
CA LEU A 344 -6.07 19.98 6.71
C LEU A 344 -4.80 19.41 7.34
N ASP A 345 -3.99 20.29 7.95
CA ASP A 345 -2.90 19.87 8.84
C ASP A 345 -3.48 19.35 10.15
N VAL A 346 -2.98 18.25 10.67
CA VAL A 346 -3.47 17.61 11.89
C VAL A 346 -2.36 17.41 12.90
N PHE A 347 -2.57 17.88 14.13
CA PHE A 347 -1.66 17.75 15.26
C PHE A 347 -2.38 17.24 16.51
N PRO A 348 -1.79 16.30 17.27
CA PRO A 348 -0.78 15.31 16.87
C PRO A 348 -1.36 14.39 15.79
N SER A 349 -0.51 13.80 14.96
CA SER A 349 -0.92 13.13 13.73
C SER A 349 -1.53 11.75 13.91
N SER A 350 -1.36 11.10 15.04
CA SER A 350 -1.81 9.70 15.20
C SER A 350 -3.15 9.57 15.94
N GLY A 351 -3.86 8.50 15.61
CA GLY A 351 -5.10 8.10 16.26
C GLY A 351 -6.37 8.38 15.46
N VAL A 352 -7.51 8.10 16.07
CA VAL A 352 -8.84 8.33 15.48
C VAL A 352 -9.23 9.80 15.67
N ARG A 353 -9.58 10.46 14.58
CA ARG A 353 -9.98 11.88 14.54
C ARG A 353 -11.45 12.00 14.17
N PRO A 354 -12.31 12.55 15.01
CA PRO A 354 -13.65 12.95 14.61
C PRO A 354 -13.57 14.05 13.54
N LEU A 355 -14.33 13.86 12.48
CA LEU A 355 -14.38 14.74 11.32
C LEU A 355 -15.83 15.14 11.06
N HIS A 356 -16.12 16.43 11.13
CA HIS A 356 -17.40 17.01 10.75
C HIS A 356 -17.25 17.77 9.44
N VAL A 357 -18.05 17.40 8.44
CA VAL A 357 -18.03 18.01 7.11
C VAL A 357 -19.39 18.62 6.79
N GLN A 358 -19.40 19.89 6.47
CA GLN A 358 -20.60 20.65 6.09
C GLN A 358 -20.52 21.07 4.64
N THR A 359 -21.50 20.65 3.85
CA THR A 359 -21.75 21.14 2.49
C THR A 359 -22.99 22.02 2.46
N SER A 360 -23.32 22.60 1.31
CA SER A 360 -24.57 23.37 1.14
C SER A 360 -25.83 22.50 1.30
N GLY A 361 -25.73 21.20 1.13
CA GLY A 361 -26.87 20.26 1.12
C GLY A 361 -26.86 19.22 2.24
N SER A 362 -25.75 19.05 2.96
CA SER A 362 -25.62 17.98 3.96
C SER A 362 -24.61 18.29 5.05
N SER A 363 -24.81 17.69 6.21
CA SER A 363 -23.87 17.66 7.33
C SER A 363 -23.50 16.20 7.57
N ILE A 364 -22.20 15.89 7.61
CA ILE A 364 -21.69 14.52 7.71
C ILE A 364 -20.71 14.44 8.86
N ASP A 365 -21.00 13.59 9.82
CA ASP A 365 -20.10 13.24 10.90
C ASP A 365 -19.45 11.88 10.62
N THR A 366 -18.12 11.84 10.67
CA THR A 366 -17.35 10.62 10.43
C THR A 366 -16.09 10.63 11.28
N THR A 367 -15.27 9.60 11.15
CA THR A 367 -13.97 9.53 11.80
C THR A 367 -12.89 9.15 10.79
N GLN A 368 -11.69 9.68 10.97
CA GLN A 368 -10.52 9.33 10.19
C GLN A 368 -9.41 8.82 11.11
N THR A 369 -8.86 7.66 10.78
CA THR A 369 -7.67 7.15 11.47
C THR A 369 -6.42 7.64 10.75
N LEU A 370 -5.50 8.20 11.51
CA LEU A 370 -4.20 8.67 11.03
C LEU A 370 -3.07 7.87 11.69
N LEU A 371 -2.04 7.58 10.92
CA LEU A 371 -0.78 7.05 11.43
C LEU A 371 0.22 8.19 11.62
N ALA A 372 1.08 8.09 12.61
CA ALA A 372 2.11 9.09 12.89
C ALA A 372 2.97 9.34 11.64
N GLY A 373 3.17 10.62 11.29
CA GLY A 373 3.96 11.02 10.14
C GLY A 373 3.37 10.60 8.79
N SER A 374 2.04 10.46 8.68
CA SER A 374 1.40 10.13 7.41
C SER A 374 0.29 11.12 7.05
N GLU A 375 -0.04 11.15 5.76
CA GLU A 375 -1.22 11.82 5.24
C GLU A 375 -2.22 10.79 4.72
N VAL A 376 -3.47 11.21 4.58
CA VAL A 376 -4.54 10.42 3.97
C VAL A 376 -5.38 11.29 3.05
N ALA A 377 -5.94 10.68 2.01
CA ALA A 377 -6.97 11.28 1.17
C ALA A 377 -8.33 10.64 1.50
N VAL A 378 -9.37 11.45 1.62
CA VAL A 378 -10.69 11.00 2.09
C VAL A 378 -11.79 11.61 1.23
N ILE A 379 -12.64 10.77 0.65
CA ILE A 379 -13.91 11.19 0.06
C ILE A 379 -14.98 11.14 1.14
N VAL A 380 -15.72 12.24 1.32
CA VAL A 380 -16.83 12.34 2.26
C VAL A 380 -18.09 12.65 1.48
N LYS A 381 -19.06 11.73 1.54
CA LYS A 381 -20.35 11.89 0.84
C LYS A 381 -21.51 11.36 1.68
N PRO A 382 -22.74 11.87 1.45
CA PRO A 382 -23.92 11.23 1.99
C PRO A 382 -24.05 9.79 1.48
N GLY A 383 -24.37 8.87 2.37
CA GLY A 383 -24.52 7.45 2.00
C GLY A 383 -23.40 6.56 2.53
N PRO A 384 -23.38 5.27 2.10
CA PRO A 384 -22.37 4.33 2.53
C PRO A 384 -21.00 4.68 1.95
N VAL A 385 -19.95 4.49 2.75
CA VAL A 385 -18.55 4.57 2.31
C VAL A 385 -17.85 3.30 2.77
N VAL A 386 -17.30 2.54 1.82
CA VAL A 386 -16.47 1.36 2.11
C VAL A 386 -15.02 1.80 2.28
N ARG A 387 -14.39 1.41 3.39
CA ARG A 387 -12.97 1.68 3.68
C ARG A 387 -12.07 0.47 3.39
N GLY A 388 -12.65 -0.73 3.37
CA GLY A 388 -11.94 -1.95 3.06
C GLY A 388 -12.79 -3.19 3.20
N ALA A 389 -12.34 -4.26 2.55
CA ALA A 389 -12.90 -5.60 2.67
C ALA A 389 -11.77 -6.56 3.04
N VAL A 390 -11.97 -7.35 4.08
CA VAL A 390 -10.97 -8.28 4.62
C VAL A 390 -11.61 -9.62 4.95
N PRO A 391 -10.85 -10.72 5.06
CA PRO A 391 -11.38 -11.98 5.57
C PRO A 391 -11.99 -11.79 6.96
N ALA A 392 -13.16 -12.39 7.20
CA ALA A 392 -13.93 -12.13 8.44
C ALA A 392 -13.31 -12.74 9.71
N GLY A 393 -12.34 -13.63 9.62
CA GLY A 393 -11.60 -14.15 10.77
C GLY A 393 -10.59 -13.15 11.36
N GLY A 394 -10.28 -12.08 10.62
CA GLY A 394 -9.35 -11.02 10.99
C GLY A 394 -8.58 -10.51 9.78
N PRO A 395 -8.09 -9.27 9.81
CA PRO A 395 -7.35 -8.70 8.69
C PRO A 395 -6.03 -9.45 8.46
N VAL A 396 -5.78 -9.80 7.21
CA VAL A 396 -4.52 -10.38 6.72
C VAL A 396 -3.94 -9.41 5.71
N PHE A 397 -2.72 -8.98 5.93
CA PHE A 397 -2.05 -8.05 5.00
C PHE A 397 -1.33 -8.81 3.87
N PRO A 398 -1.38 -8.31 2.62
CA PRO A 398 -2.23 -7.22 2.10
C PRO A 398 -3.72 -7.59 2.18
N TYR A 399 -4.57 -6.57 2.29
CA TYR A 399 -6.01 -6.71 2.53
C TYR A 399 -6.74 -7.24 1.28
N ASN A 400 -6.48 -8.48 0.93
CA ASN A 400 -7.14 -9.20 -0.15
C ASN A 400 -8.11 -10.23 0.44
N VAL A 401 -9.01 -10.75 -0.38
CA VAL A 401 -9.99 -11.74 0.02
C VAL A 401 -9.88 -12.99 -0.87
N ALA A 402 -10.48 -14.08 -0.46
CA ALA A 402 -10.55 -15.29 -1.27
C ALA A 402 -11.97 -15.55 -1.78
N SER A 403 -12.07 -16.17 -2.94
CA SER A 403 -13.34 -16.67 -3.50
C SER A 403 -14.03 -17.62 -2.53
N GLY A 404 -15.35 -17.53 -2.40
CA GLY A 404 -16.15 -18.40 -1.54
C GLY A 404 -15.90 -18.25 -0.04
N SER A 405 -15.33 -17.13 0.42
CA SER A 405 -15.00 -16.90 1.83
C SER A 405 -15.97 -15.95 2.54
N PHE A 406 -16.01 -15.99 3.86
CA PHE A 406 -16.60 -14.89 4.65
C PHE A 406 -15.69 -13.68 4.60
N VAL A 407 -16.29 -12.53 4.25
CA VAL A 407 -15.61 -11.25 4.12
C VAL A 407 -16.33 -10.21 4.98
N ALA A 408 -15.58 -9.49 5.80
CA ALA A 408 -16.04 -8.31 6.52
C ALA A 408 -15.69 -7.05 5.72
N ILE A 409 -16.71 -6.28 5.38
CA ILE A 409 -16.61 -4.96 4.74
C ILE A 409 -16.69 -3.93 5.85
N TYR A 410 -15.68 -3.09 5.99
CA TYR A 410 -15.66 -2.00 6.96
C TYR A 410 -15.86 -0.65 6.27
N GLY A 411 -16.53 0.27 6.98
CA GLY A 411 -16.81 1.58 6.41
C GLY A 411 -17.62 2.47 7.35
N THR A 412 -18.32 3.43 6.77
CA THR A 412 -19.27 4.31 7.48
C THR A 412 -20.60 4.35 6.74
N ASN A 413 -21.69 4.57 7.47
CA ASN A 413 -23.06 4.61 6.94
C ASN A 413 -23.45 3.36 6.12
N LEU A 414 -22.86 2.20 6.46
CA LEU A 414 -23.05 0.96 5.73
C LEU A 414 -24.44 0.33 5.95
N ALA A 415 -25.14 0.71 7.02
CA ALA A 415 -26.52 0.33 7.28
C ALA A 415 -27.19 1.31 8.25
N GLY A 416 -28.50 1.48 8.12
CA GLY A 416 -29.32 2.27 9.04
C GLY A 416 -29.63 1.56 10.37
N SER A 417 -29.41 0.25 10.44
CA SER A 417 -29.68 -0.58 11.64
C SER A 417 -28.69 -1.75 11.73
N THR A 418 -28.54 -2.30 12.94
CA THR A 418 -27.72 -3.51 13.13
C THR A 418 -28.63 -4.74 13.06
N LEU A 419 -28.35 -5.64 12.11
CA LEU A 419 -29.10 -6.89 11.93
C LEU A 419 -28.16 -8.06 11.68
N THR A 420 -28.57 -9.25 12.10
CA THR A 420 -27.89 -10.51 11.83
C THR A 420 -28.87 -11.49 11.19
N ALA A 421 -28.48 -12.05 10.06
CA ALA A 421 -29.28 -13.08 9.41
C ALA A 421 -29.03 -14.46 10.04
N GLY A 422 -30.08 -15.25 10.20
CA GLY A 422 -29.95 -16.66 10.59
C GLY A 422 -29.34 -17.48 9.45
N GLY A 423 -28.31 -18.27 9.76
CA GLY A 423 -27.67 -19.13 8.78
C GLY A 423 -28.27 -20.54 8.71
N PRO A 424 -27.79 -21.36 7.75
CA PRO A 424 -26.71 -21.10 6.78
C PRO A 424 -27.18 -20.46 5.47
N ASN A 425 -28.49 -20.32 5.23
CA ASN A 425 -29.05 -19.73 4.01
C ASN A 425 -29.20 -18.20 4.19
N TYR A 426 -28.13 -17.45 3.98
CA TYR A 426 -28.13 -16.01 4.14
C TYR A 426 -28.84 -15.32 2.97
N PRO A 427 -29.64 -14.24 3.25
CA PRO A 427 -30.33 -13.48 2.21
C PRO A 427 -29.34 -12.62 1.41
N THR A 428 -29.75 -12.23 0.20
CA THR A 428 -29.00 -11.28 -0.64
C THR A 428 -29.36 -9.81 -0.39
N ALA A 429 -30.30 -9.56 0.51
CA ALA A 429 -30.64 -8.25 1.06
C ALA A 429 -30.96 -8.42 2.55
N LEU A 430 -30.42 -7.52 3.40
CA LEU A 430 -30.67 -7.53 4.84
C LEU A 430 -30.97 -6.09 5.28
N GLY A 431 -32.17 -5.85 5.82
CA GLY A 431 -32.64 -4.49 6.03
C GLY A 431 -32.71 -3.71 4.73
N ASP A 432 -32.11 -2.53 4.71
CA ASP A 432 -31.98 -1.66 3.52
C ASP A 432 -30.69 -1.91 2.72
N VAL A 433 -29.89 -2.91 3.08
CA VAL A 433 -28.58 -3.17 2.52
C VAL A 433 -28.62 -4.26 1.46
N GLN A 434 -28.00 -3.98 0.32
CA GLN A 434 -27.66 -4.94 -0.72
C GLN A 434 -26.18 -4.81 -1.08
N VAL A 435 -25.53 -5.94 -1.33
CA VAL A 435 -24.14 -5.97 -1.76
C VAL A 435 -24.02 -6.79 -3.03
N THR A 436 -23.31 -6.26 -4.01
CA THR A 436 -23.00 -7.01 -5.25
C THR A 436 -21.49 -7.09 -5.47
N VAL A 437 -21.04 -8.22 -6.03
CA VAL A 437 -19.67 -8.41 -6.51
C VAL A 437 -19.75 -8.71 -8.00
N ASN A 438 -19.12 -7.87 -8.84
CA ASN A 438 -19.24 -7.93 -10.31
C ASN A 438 -20.72 -7.98 -10.75
N ASP A 439 -21.54 -7.11 -10.15
CA ASP A 439 -22.99 -6.96 -10.37
C ASP A 439 -23.85 -8.18 -9.97
N LYS A 440 -23.27 -9.21 -9.34
CA LYS A 440 -24.01 -10.35 -8.79
C LYS A 440 -24.30 -10.12 -7.30
N PRO A 441 -25.56 -10.26 -6.86
CA PRO A 441 -25.92 -10.15 -5.44
C PRO A 441 -25.17 -11.18 -4.59
N THR A 442 -24.73 -10.74 -3.39
CA THR A 442 -24.03 -11.62 -2.44
C THR A 442 -24.91 -11.92 -1.23
N ALA A 443 -24.64 -13.05 -0.59
CA ALA A 443 -25.29 -13.43 0.66
C ALA A 443 -24.75 -12.58 1.82
N ILE A 444 -25.64 -12.01 2.64
CA ILE A 444 -25.30 -11.08 3.74
C ILE A 444 -25.63 -11.77 5.07
N GLN A 445 -24.61 -11.90 5.92
CA GLN A 445 -24.75 -12.49 7.26
C GLN A 445 -25.01 -11.43 8.33
N TYR A 446 -24.39 -10.24 8.23
CA TYR A 446 -24.45 -9.20 9.26
C TYR A 446 -24.36 -7.82 8.63
N ILE A 447 -25.08 -6.86 9.20
CA ILE A 447 -24.97 -5.44 8.88
C ILE A 447 -24.96 -4.58 10.14
N SER A 448 -24.21 -3.49 10.08
CA SER A 448 -24.21 -2.39 11.04
C SER A 448 -23.79 -1.10 10.33
N ALA A 449 -23.81 0.03 11.00
CA ALA A 449 -23.35 1.30 10.45
C ALA A 449 -21.86 1.28 10.03
N SER A 450 -21.05 0.37 10.58
CA SER A 450 -19.60 0.31 10.36
C SER A 450 -19.10 -0.99 9.75
N GLN A 451 -19.95 -2.03 9.64
CA GLN A 451 -19.53 -3.35 9.16
C GLN A 451 -20.66 -4.08 8.44
N ILE A 452 -20.32 -4.73 7.33
CA ILE A 452 -21.18 -5.72 6.65
C ILE A 452 -20.37 -7.01 6.50
N ASN A 453 -20.95 -8.17 6.88
CA ASN A 453 -20.37 -9.48 6.59
C ASN A 453 -21.11 -10.14 5.43
N ILE A 454 -20.37 -10.54 4.42
CA ILE A 454 -20.90 -11.22 3.24
C ILE A 454 -20.18 -12.54 2.98
N ILE A 455 -20.78 -13.37 2.13
CA ILE A 455 -20.08 -14.46 1.47
C ILE A 455 -19.60 -13.96 0.11
N TRP A 456 -18.29 -13.97 -0.10
CA TRP A 456 -17.72 -13.61 -1.40
C TRP A 456 -18.09 -14.69 -2.44
N PRO A 457 -18.57 -14.31 -3.64
CA PRO A 457 -19.01 -15.29 -4.63
C PRO A 457 -17.90 -16.24 -5.07
N ASP A 458 -18.26 -17.50 -5.29
CA ASP A 458 -17.37 -18.50 -5.86
C ASP A 458 -16.97 -18.15 -7.29
N GLY A 459 -15.74 -18.51 -7.67
CA GLY A 459 -15.20 -18.30 -9.02
C GLY A 459 -14.75 -16.86 -9.32
N ALA A 460 -14.87 -15.93 -8.35
CA ALA A 460 -14.29 -14.60 -8.49
C ALA A 460 -12.77 -14.66 -8.35
N SER A 461 -12.03 -13.91 -9.17
CA SER A 461 -10.57 -13.83 -9.13
C SER A 461 -10.06 -12.48 -9.65
N GLY A 462 -8.86 -12.06 -9.23
CA GLY A 462 -8.26 -10.81 -9.65
C GLY A 462 -9.02 -9.59 -9.10
N ILE A 463 -9.02 -8.49 -9.83
CA ILE A 463 -9.74 -7.27 -9.45
C ILE A 463 -11.24 -7.46 -9.68
N THR A 464 -12.04 -7.30 -8.64
CA THR A 464 -13.49 -7.44 -8.68
C THR A 464 -14.16 -6.17 -8.17
N LYS A 465 -15.28 -5.80 -8.79
CA LYS A 465 -16.08 -4.64 -8.41
C LYS A 465 -17.01 -5.01 -7.26
N LEU A 466 -16.81 -4.36 -6.10
CA LEU A 466 -17.71 -4.44 -4.95
C LEU A 466 -18.61 -3.22 -4.94
N LYS A 467 -19.94 -3.41 -4.86
CA LYS A 467 -20.90 -2.32 -4.70
C LYS A 467 -21.79 -2.58 -3.47
N VAL A 468 -21.86 -1.60 -2.60
CA VAL A 468 -22.79 -1.56 -1.45
C VAL A 468 -23.91 -0.56 -1.78
N VAL A 469 -25.14 -0.95 -1.58
CA VAL A 469 -26.34 -0.12 -1.76
C VAL A 469 -27.12 -0.10 -0.45
N THR A 470 -27.50 1.08 0.01
CA THR A 470 -28.31 1.30 1.21
C THR A 470 -29.46 2.25 0.92
N GLY A 471 -30.35 2.48 1.87
CA GLY A 471 -31.40 3.49 1.76
C GLY A 471 -30.89 4.93 1.55
N SER A 472 -29.64 5.21 1.95
CA SER A 472 -29.00 6.53 1.84
C SER A 472 -28.15 6.70 0.57
N GLY A 473 -27.96 5.66 -0.24
CA GLY A 473 -27.17 5.75 -1.48
C GLY A 473 -26.37 4.49 -1.79
N SER A 474 -25.35 4.61 -2.63
CA SER A 474 -24.49 3.49 -2.98
C SER A 474 -23.02 3.88 -3.06
N PHE A 475 -22.15 2.91 -2.81
CA PHE A 475 -20.69 3.03 -2.95
C PHE A 475 -20.16 1.88 -3.77
N THR A 476 -19.19 2.15 -4.64
CA THR A 476 -18.54 1.15 -5.48
C THR A 476 -17.03 1.26 -5.33
N THR A 477 -16.36 0.14 -5.11
CA THR A 477 -14.90 0.05 -5.04
C THR A 477 -14.41 -1.25 -5.66
N ASN A 478 -13.10 -1.38 -5.85
CA ASN A 478 -12.47 -2.60 -6.31
C ASN A 478 -11.88 -3.39 -5.14
N VAL A 479 -11.93 -4.70 -5.23
CA VAL A 479 -11.33 -5.62 -4.25
C VAL A 479 -10.51 -6.68 -4.99
N ILE A 480 -9.31 -6.98 -4.50
CA ILE A 480 -8.46 -8.02 -5.07
C ILE A 480 -8.84 -9.37 -4.46
N VAL A 481 -9.13 -10.32 -5.33
CA VAL A 481 -9.43 -11.71 -4.96
C VAL A 481 -8.26 -12.62 -5.34
N GLU A 482 -7.72 -13.31 -4.35
CA GLU A 482 -6.67 -14.30 -4.51
C GLU A 482 -7.21 -15.73 -4.39
N ASP A 483 -6.40 -16.71 -4.79
CA ASP A 483 -6.80 -18.12 -4.73
C ASP A 483 -7.01 -18.61 -3.30
N ALA A 484 -6.26 -18.10 -2.34
CA ALA A 484 -6.45 -18.34 -0.90
C ALA A 484 -5.89 -17.18 -0.06
N VAL A 485 -6.65 -16.77 0.94
CA VAL A 485 -6.26 -15.79 1.98
C VAL A 485 -6.79 -16.31 3.32
N PRO A 486 -6.10 -17.27 3.95
CA PRO A 486 -6.59 -17.92 5.17
C PRO A 486 -6.69 -16.92 6.32
N SER A 487 -7.77 -16.99 7.08
CA SER A 487 -7.98 -16.16 8.26
C SER A 487 -8.74 -16.96 9.32
N VAL A 488 -8.10 -17.17 10.46
CA VAL A 488 -8.64 -18.02 11.55
C VAL A 488 -9.57 -17.19 12.43
N PHE A 489 -10.77 -17.72 12.70
CA PHE A 489 -11.71 -17.09 13.63
C PHE A 489 -11.21 -17.17 15.06
N THR A 490 -11.58 -16.17 15.86
CA THR A 490 -11.24 -16.11 17.29
C THR A 490 -12.50 -16.10 18.16
N LEU A 491 -12.37 -16.60 19.39
CA LEU A 491 -13.43 -16.57 20.42
C LEU A 491 -13.33 -15.34 21.33
N GLY A 492 -12.28 -14.54 21.14
CA GLY A 492 -11.97 -13.33 21.90
C GLY A 492 -10.46 -13.14 21.98
N GLY A 493 -9.97 -11.91 21.80
CA GLY A 493 -8.53 -11.66 21.63
C GLY A 493 -7.95 -12.53 20.53
N ASP A 494 -6.81 -13.16 20.77
CA ASP A 494 -6.14 -14.05 19.83
C ASP A 494 -6.46 -15.53 20.00
N THR A 495 -7.43 -15.88 20.91
CA THR A 495 -7.79 -17.28 21.15
C THR A 495 -8.51 -17.86 19.93
N ALA A 496 -7.96 -18.91 19.34
CA ALA A 496 -8.52 -19.56 18.15
C ALA A 496 -9.93 -20.10 18.41
N ALA A 497 -10.82 -19.96 17.43
CA ALA A 497 -12.05 -20.74 17.37
C ALA A 497 -11.69 -22.20 17.03
N ALA A 498 -11.54 -23.02 18.04
CA ALA A 498 -11.05 -24.39 17.90
C ALA A 498 -11.80 -25.35 18.81
N VAL A 499 -11.91 -26.59 18.33
CA VAL A 499 -12.52 -27.73 19.05
C VAL A 499 -11.51 -28.87 19.13
N ASN A 500 -11.42 -29.54 20.28
CA ASN A 500 -10.79 -30.84 20.34
C ASN A 500 -11.66 -31.83 19.56
N ALA A 501 -11.22 -32.29 18.41
CA ALA A 501 -12.01 -33.13 17.52
C ALA A 501 -12.33 -34.52 18.12
N ILE A 502 -11.52 -35.00 19.08
CA ILE A 502 -11.73 -36.29 19.76
C ILE A 502 -12.77 -36.14 20.87
N ALA A 503 -12.63 -35.10 21.71
CA ALA A 503 -13.49 -34.88 22.86
C ALA A 503 -14.79 -34.11 22.51
N GLY A 504 -14.85 -33.43 21.37
CA GLY A 504 -15.99 -32.62 20.93
C GLY A 504 -16.19 -31.34 21.75
N VAL A 505 -15.14 -30.84 22.43
CA VAL A 505 -15.23 -29.68 23.31
C VAL A 505 -14.41 -28.50 22.77
N VAL A 506 -14.91 -27.27 23.01
CA VAL A 506 -14.20 -26.04 22.65
C VAL A 506 -12.90 -25.93 23.44
N VAL A 507 -11.81 -25.67 22.73
CA VAL A 507 -10.48 -25.51 23.34
C VAL A 507 -10.46 -24.23 24.19
N SER A 508 -10.06 -24.38 25.45
CA SER A 508 -10.02 -23.27 26.40
C SER A 508 -8.99 -23.55 27.51
N GLN A 509 -8.82 -22.63 28.45
CA GLN A 509 -7.95 -22.85 29.62
C GLN A 509 -8.41 -24.01 30.52
N ILE A 510 -9.72 -24.27 30.58
CA ILE A 510 -10.30 -25.36 31.37
C ILE A 510 -10.46 -26.66 30.60
N ALA A 511 -10.26 -26.62 29.28
CA ALA A 511 -10.29 -27.78 28.38
C ALA A 511 -9.15 -27.63 27.34
N PRO A 512 -7.88 -27.73 27.79
CA PRO A 512 -6.73 -27.61 26.91
C PRO A 512 -6.62 -28.85 25.99
N LEU A 513 -5.86 -28.72 24.92
CA LEU A 513 -5.45 -29.84 24.08
C LEU A 513 -4.25 -30.58 24.72
N HIS A 514 -4.16 -31.89 24.50
CA HIS A 514 -3.00 -32.68 24.90
C HIS A 514 -2.05 -32.87 23.71
N ALA A 515 -0.79 -32.44 23.88
CA ALA A 515 0.24 -32.56 22.88
C ALA A 515 0.51 -34.02 22.51
N GLY A 516 0.65 -34.31 21.23
CA GLY A 516 0.95 -35.64 20.68
C GLY A 516 -0.22 -36.62 20.63
N THR A 517 -1.37 -36.31 21.21
CA THR A 517 -2.52 -37.23 21.28
C THR A 517 -3.81 -36.65 20.68
N ASP A 518 -4.03 -35.36 20.83
CA ASP A 518 -5.29 -34.74 20.40
C ASP A 518 -5.24 -34.31 18.92
N ILE A 519 -6.44 -34.22 18.32
CA ILE A 519 -6.67 -33.60 17.03
C ILE A 519 -7.43 -32.29 17.28
N VAL A 520 -6.91 -31.20 16.76
CA VAL A 520 -7.60 -29.91 16.79
C VAL A 520 -8.36 -29.68 15.49
N SER A 521 -9.62 -29.24 15.60
CA SER A 521 -10.40 -28.64 14.51
C SER A 521 -10.31 -27.13 14.64
N LEU A 522 -9.63 -26.49 13.71
CA LEU A 522 -9.57 -25.03 13.59
C LEU A 522 -10.65 -24.54 12.64
N TYR A 523 -11.39 -23.50 13.04
CA TYR A 523 -12.38 -22.85 12.19
C TYR A 523 -11.82 -21.54 11.63
N LEU A 524 -11.96 -21.40 10.32
CA LEU A 524 -11.38 -20.29 9.58
C LEU A 524 -12.22 -19.98 8.34
N THR A 525 -11.79 -19.00 7.58
CA THR A 525 -12.28 -18.71 6.23
C THR A 525 -11.10 -18.45 5.29
N GLY A 526 -11.34 -18.47 4.00
CA GLY A 526 -10.36 -18.03 3.00
C GLY A 526 -9.43 -19.12 2.48
N LEU A 527 -9.77 -20.41 2.63
CA LEU A 527 -9.05 -21.50 1.94
C LEU A 527 -9.29 -21.50 0.42
N GLY A 528 -10.22 -20.67 -0.07
CA GLY A 528 -10.51 -20.50 -1.49
C GLY A 528 -11.36 -21.61 -2.09
N ALA A 529 -11.11 -21.89 -3.38
CA ALA A 529 -11.88 -22.88 -4.13
C ALA A 529 -11.70 -24.30 -3.57
N THR A 530 -12.79 -25.09 -3.64
CA THR A 530 -12.82 -26.47 -3.16
C THR A 530 -12.96 -27.48 -4.30
N THR A 531 -12.66 -28.73 -4.01
CA THR A 531 -12.93 -29.89 -4.86
C THR A 531 -13.66 -30.92 -4.02
N SER A 532 -14.83 -31.36 -4.51
CA SER A 532 -15.66 -32.36 -3.81
C SER A 532 -15.10 -33.76 -4.02
N ALA A 533 -14.93 -34.49 -2.92
CA ALA A 533 -14.56 -35.91 -2.90
C ALA A 533 -15.18 -36.60 -1.69
N ASN A 534 -15.74 -37.78 -1.85
CA ASN A 534 -16.34 -38.59 -0.78
C ASN A 534 -17.39 -37.84 0.07
N GLY A 535 -18.14 -36.93 -0.55
CA GLY A 535 -19.17 -36.13 0.15
C GLY A 535 -18.62 -34.97 0.99
N LEU A 536 -17.33 -34.65 0.90
CA LEU A 536 -16.68 -33.51 1.54
C LEU A 536 -16.06 -32.60 0.49
N ASP A 537 -15.95 -31.32 0.80
CA ASP A 537 -15.34 -30.29 -0.03
C ASP A 537 -13.95 -29.94 0.51
N TYR A 538 -12.93 -30.46 -0.16
CA TYR A 538 -11.53 -30.22 0.20
C TYR A 538 -11.00 -28.93 -0.43
N ALA A 539 -10.18 -28.17 0.29
CA ALA A 539 -9.46 -27.04 -0.27
C ALA A 539 -8.60 -27.48 -1.46
N ARG A 540 -8.74 -26.79 -2.58
CA ARG A 540 -7.96 -27.09 -3.80
C ARG A 540 -6.47 -26.88 -3.57
N ILE A 541 -6.10 -25.81 -2.85
CA ILE A 541 -4.73 -25.54 -2.42
C ILE A 541 -4.64 -26.01 -0.97
N GLN A 542 -3.87 -27.08 -0.75
CA GLN A 542 -3.71 -27.63 0.58
C GLN A 542 -2.90 -26.67 1.45
N PRO A 543 -3.45 -26.23 2.60
CA PRO A 543 -2.73 -25.37 3.52
C PRO A 543 -1.66 -26.15 4.30
N THR A 544 -0.76 -25.42 4.92
CA THR A 544 0.10 -25.91 6.01
C THR A 544 -0.27 -25.23 7.30
N VAL A 545 -0.10 -25.90 8.44
CA VAL A 545 -0.38 -25.35 9.77
C VAL A 545 0.85 -25.55 10.64
N THR A 546 1.22 -24.50 11.36
CA THR A 546 2.21 -24.59 12.43
C THR A 546 1.55 -24.28 13.78
N ILE A 547 1.87 -25.10 14.79
CA ILE A 547 1.48 -24.92 16.19
C ILE A 547 2.76 -24.83 17.00
N GLY A 548 2.98 -23.73 17.69
CA GLY A 548 4.24 -23.50 18.41
C GLY A 548 5.48 -23.55 17.50
N GLY A 549 5.32 -23.19 16.22
CA GLY A 549 6.38 -23.29 15.20
C GLY A 549 6.61 -24.70 14.64
N GLN A 550 5.93 -25.74 15.15
CA GLN A 550 6.03 -27.12 14.64
C GLN A 550 4.92 -27.41 13.64
N ALA A 551 5.25 -28.15 12.58
CA ALA A 551 4.29 -28.55 11.56
C ALA A 551 3.23 -29.49 12.13
N CYS A 552 1.97 -29.25 11.81
CA CYS A 552 0.82 -30.05 12.20
C CYS A 552 0.42 -30.98 11.04
N ASN A 553 0.25 -32.29 11.31
CA ASN A 553 -0.17 -33.24 10.29
C ASN A 553 -1.67 -33.11 10.03
N LEU A 554 -2.02 -32.68 8.84
CA LEU A 554 -3.41 -32.46 8.43
C LEU A 554 -4.12 -33.79 8.19
N THR A 555 -5.35 -33.91 8.71
CA THR A 555 -6.29 -34.98 8.39
C THR A 555 -7.46 -34.51 7.55
N TYR A 556 -7.77 -33.21 7.60
CA TYR A 556 -8.78 -32.55 6.77
C TYR A 556 -8.43 -31.07 6.60
N ALA A 557 -8.69 -30.51 5.42
CA ALA A 557 -8.71 -29.07 5.18
C ALA A 557 -9.73 -28.80 4.06
N GLY A 558 -10.79 -28.00 4.37
CA GLY A 558 -11.84 -27.73 3.42
C GLY A 558 -13.06 -27.06 4.04
N ARG A 559 -14.18 -27.06 3.31
CA ARG A 559 -15.43 -26.43 3.72
C ARG A 559 -16.16 -27.25 4.77
N VAL A 560 -16.72 -26.59 5.79
CA VAL A 560 -17.61 -27.25 6.77
C VAL A 560 -18.91 -27.68 6.08
N PRO A 561 -19.30 -28.97 6.16
CA PRO A 561 -20.54 -29.42 5.53
C PRO A 561 -21.77 -28.62 6.00
N GLY A 562 -22.55 -28.10 5.07
CA GLY A 562 -23.76 -27.34 5.34
C GLY A 562 -23.55 -25.88 5.77
N TYR A 563 -22.30 -25.40 5.88
CA TYR A 563 -21.97 -24.02 6.24
C TYR A 563 -21.15 -23.35 5.14
N PRO A 564 -21.77 -22.56 4.28
CA PRO A 564 -21.05 -21.86 3.21
C PRO A 564 -20.02 -20.89 3.80
N ALA A 565 -18.86 -20.78 3.13
CA ALA A 565 -17.75 -19.89 3.48
C ALA A 565 -17.07 -20.16 4.84
N LEU A 566 -17.54 -21.10 5.64
CA LEU A 566 -16.85 -21.57 6.84
C LEU A 566 -15.93 -22.73 6.48
N ASP A 567 -14.64 -22.55 6.68
CA ASP A 567 -13.63 -23.57 6.45
C ASP A 567 -13.19 -24.23 7.76
N GLN A 568 -12.72 -25.47 7.68
CA GLN A 568 -12.22 -26.25 8.80
C GLN A 568 -10.90 -26.93 8.42
N ILE A 569 -9.98 -26.91 9.37
CA ILE A 569 -8.75 -27.70 9.29
C ILE A 569 -8.69 -28.62 10.51
N ASN A 570 -8.52 -29.91 10.27
CA ASN A 570 -8.23 -30.88 11.33
C ASN A 570 -6.79 -31.29 11.25
N CYS A 571 -6.06 -31.18 12.37
CA CYS A 571 -4.68 -31.61 12.41
C CYS A 571 -4.26 -32.15 13.78
N SER A 572 -3.28 -33.09 13.78
CA SER A 572 -2.75 -33.67 15.01
C SER A 572 -1.86 -32.68 15.73
N VAL A 573 -2.14 -32.43 17.01
CA VAL A 573 -1.33 -31.51 17.84
C VAL A 573 0.09 -32.09 17.99
N PRO A 574 1.15 -31.35 17.61
CA PRO A 574 2.52 -31.83 17.74
C PRO A 574 2.90 -32.17 19.18
N ALA A 575 3.73 -33.20 19.36
CA ALA A 575 4.19 -33.60 20.68
C ALA A 575 5.18 -32.58 21.29
N GLY A 576 5.22 -32.53 22.63
CA GLY A 576 6.17 -31.68 23.37
C GLY A 576 5.82 -30.20 23.45
N LEU A 577 4.62 -29.82 22.98
CA LEU A 577 4.10 -28.46 23.14
C LEU A 577 3.35 -28.34 24.47
N SER A 578 3.49 -27.20 25.13
CA SER A 578 2.64 -26.83 26.28
C SER A 578 2.60 -25.31 26.42
N GLY A 579 1.50 -24.79 26.93
CA GLY A 579 1.31 -23.36 27.20
C GLY A 579 -0.12 -22.89 27.07
N ALA A 580 -0.43 -21.79 27.74
CA ALA A 580 -1.75 -21.17 27.74
C ALA A 580 -2.05 -20.35 26.47
N ALA A 581 -1.01 -20.05 25.65
CA ALA A 581 -1.14 -19.24 24.45
C ALA A 581 -0.11 -19.69 23.38
N VAL A 582 -0.21 -20.95 22.94
CA VAL A 582 0.69 -21.50 21.92
C VAL A 582 0.28 -20.95 20.55
N PRO A 583 1.17 -20.27 19.81
CA PRO A 583 0.82 -19.62 18.56
C PRO A 583 0.50 -20.64 17.46
N VAL A 584 -0.49 -20.30 16.63
CA VAL A 584 -0.93 -21.06 15.47
C VAL A 584 -0.97 -20.15 14.26
N VAL A 585 -0.41 -20.62 13.15
CA VAL A 585 -0.45 -19.96 11.85
C VAL A 585 -0.84 -20.96 10.77
N VAL A 586 -1.79 -20.57 9.95
CA VAL A 586 -2.20 -21.31 8.74
C VAL A 586 -1.59 -20.60 7.53
N THR A 587 -0.93 -21.34 6.65
CA THR A 587 -0.39 -20.79 5.39
C THR A 587 -0.99 -21.52 4.21
N SER A 588 -1.52 -20.78 3.24
CA SER A 588 -2.05 -21.30 1.98
C SER A 588 -1.66 -20.36 0.83
N ASN A 589 -1.26 -20.92 -0.31
CA ASN A 589 -0.83 -20.14 -1.49
C ASN A 589 0.21 -19.04 -1.17
N GLY A 590 1.15 -19.32 -0.25
CA GLY A 590 2.15 -18.34 0.19
C GLY A 590 1.61 -17.24 1.11
N ARG A 591 0.32 -17.26 1.49
CA ARG A 591 -0.30 -16.32 2.43
C ARG A 591 -0.39 -16.93 3.82
N ALA A 592 0.12 -16.24 4.81
CA ALA A 592 -0.05 -16.59 6.21
C ALA A 592 -1.33 -15.95 6.77
N SER A 593 -2.05 -16.67 7.62
CA SER A 593 -3.20 -16.15 8.38
C SER A 593 -2.78 -15.14 9.44
N ASN A 594 -3.77 -14.51 10.07
CA ASN A 594 -3.59 -13.94 11.42
C ASN A 594 -3.02 -15.01 12.35
N THR A 595 -2.15 -14.60 13.26
CA THR A 595 -1.65 -15.48 14.33
C THR A 595 -2.71 -15.57 15.42
N VAL A 596 -3.10 -16.81 15.75
CA VAL A 596 -4.02 -17.09 16.87
C VAL A 596 -3.33 -17.98 17.88
N THR A 597 -3.97 -18.24 19.03
CA THR A 597 -3.37 -19.04 20.10
C THR A 597 -4.27 -20.18 20.52
N LEU A 598 -3.66 -21.27 20.97
CA LEU A 598 -4.31 -22.44 21.58
C LEU A 598 -3.77 -22.69 22.98
N ASN A 599 -4.65 -23.23 23.85
CA ASN A 599 -4.24 -23.78 25.14
C ASN A 599 -3.82 -25.25 24.93
N ILE A 600 -2.59 -25.60 25.28
CA ILE A 600 -2.01 -26.95 25.14
C ILE A 600 -1.37 -27.36 26.47
N GLN A 601 -1.59 -28.60 26.85
CA GLN A 601 -1.09 -29.22 28.09
C GLN A 601 -0.19 -30.42 27.78
#